data_b180c3d25272a2247f47402d76c019f9
#
_entry.id   b180c3d25272a2247f47402d76c019f9
#
_cell.length_a   1.000
_cell.length_b   1.000
_cell.length_c   1.000
_cell.angle_alpha   90.00
_cell.angle_beta   90.00
_cell.angle_gamma   90.00
#
_symmetry.space_group_name_H-M   'P 1'
#
loop_
_entity.id
_entity.type
_entity.pdbx_description
1 polymer ?
#
loop_
_entity_poly.entity_id
_entity_poly.type
_entity_poly.pdbx_seq_one_letter_code
_entity_poly.pdbx_strand_id
1 'polypeptide(L)'
;MGRRVRLEGGENRVREIREGQGMSQAELARRAGLSRQALSAIEAGRYLPNVAVALRLAQALSCRVEDLFPAPPAAQILEAEWPLPVRRGQPATRRVGLARVGERLIAWPLQEAWGFHAPADGFLVEGGRPGRVRVALRVPPAILERTLLIGGCNPALALLAAHLRERFPEYRLRWIPMNSRAALQALARGELHIAGTHLADPVRGMDNLPAIRRILAGRPVAVVTLARWVEGVMVPAGNPGRIHHLQDLARPGLRVLLRESGAGSQRILAWRLRREGVPPSALPALRWRARDHLEVAAALTARLADAGPGVLPVARIFGLGFLPLAESRYDLVIPEAFFRTPAVEALLEVLSSRRFREELEAIGGFDPGPAGALVARLET
;
A
#
# COMPACT_ATOMS: atom_id res chain seq x y z
N MET A 1 -25.17 12.76 -29.66
CA MET A 1 -23.86 13.31 -29.25
C MET A 1 -23.03 12.15 -28.74
N GLY A 2 -22.22 11.51 -29.59
CA GLY A 2 -21.53 10.26 -29.34
C GLY A 2 -20.34 10.46 -28.42
N ARG A 3 -20.35 9.79 -27.27
CA ARG A 3 -19.27 9.72 -26.30
C ARG A 3 -18.08 9.03 -26.97
N ARG A 4 -17.02 9.78 -27.30
CA ARG A 4 -15.74 9.23 -27.77
C ARG A 4 -15.14 8.36 -26.65
N VAL A 5 -15.28 7.04 -26.78
CA VAL A 5 -14.51 6.09 -25.99
C VAL A 5 -13.05 6.23 -26.44
N ARG A 6 -12.20 6.80 -25.61
CA ARG A 6 -10.74 6.68 -25.74
C ARG A 6 -10.41 5.22 -25.43
N LEU A 7 -10.31 4.40 -26.47
CA LEU A 7 -9.63 3.13 -26.36
C LEU A 7 -8.15 3.46 -26.11
N GLU A 8 -7.60 3.03 -24.99
CA GLU A 8 -6.16 3.06 -24.73
C GLU A 8 -5.51 2.31 -25.91
N GLY A 9 -4.80 3.06 -26.75
CA GLY A 9 -4.29 2.56 -28.00
C GLY A 9 -3.26 1.48 -27.77
N GLY A 10 -3.51 0.29 -28.29
CA GLY A 10 -2.46 -0.65 -28.62
C GLY A 10 -1.43 0.12 -29.47
N GLU A 11 -0.13 -0.05 -29.16
CA GLU A 11 0.95 0.56 -29.90
C GLU A 11 0.79 0.19 -31.38
N ASN A 12 0.38 1.16 -32.25
CA ASN A 12 0.39 0.90 -33.67
C ASN A 12 1.83 1.00 -34.18
N ARG A 13 2.20 0.09 -35.06
CA ARG A 13 3.53 -0.04 -35.62
C ARG A 13 3.66 0.57 -37.02
N VAL A 14 2.68 1.39 -37.42
CA VAL A 14 2.66 1.99 -38.75
C VAL A 14 3.90 2.81 -39.02
N ARG A 15 4.30 3.64 -38.08
CA ARG A 15 5.53 4.45 -38.20
C ARG A 15 6.79 3.59 -38.29
N GLU A 16 6.93 2.61 -37.38
CA GLU A 16 8.07 1.70 -37.32
C GLU A 16 8.28 0.96 -38.66
N ILE A 17 7.20 0.36 -39.16
CA ILE A 17 7.27 -0.41 -40.41
C ILE A 17 7.54 0.50 -41.61
N ARG A 18 6.91 1.69 -41.66
CA ARG A 18 7.16 2.69 -42.70
C ARG A 18 8.62 3.14 -42.73
N GLU A 19 9.18 3.47 -41.56
CA GLU A 19 10.58 3.92 -41.44
C GLU A 19 11.55 2.79 -41.75
N GLY A 20 11.25 1.56 -41.33
CA GLY A 20 12.01 0.36 -41.68
C GLY A 20 12.08 0.09 -43.19
N GLN A 21 11.08 0.55 -43.95
CA GLN A 21 11.06 0.47 -45.43
C GLN A 21 11.62 1.73 -46.09
N GLY A 22 12.19 2.68 -45.32
CA GLY A 22 12.73 3.94 -45.87
C GLY A 22 11.68 4.87 -46.49
N MET A 23 10.41 4.67 -46.19
CA MET A 23 9.29 5.39 -46.83
C MET A 23 8.97 6.69 -46.07
N SER A 24 8.81 7.79 -46.79
CA SER A 24 8.37 9.05 -46.18
C SER A 24 6.89 9.01 -45.77
N GLN A 25 6.52 9.83 -44.78
CA GLN A 25 5.12 9.99 -44.36
C GLN A 25 4.20 10.46 -45.50
N ALA A 26 4.73 11.35 -46.38
CA ALA A 26 3.97 11.83 -47.54
C ALA A 26 3.74 10.72 -48.57
N GLU A 27 4.74 9.87 -48.79
CA GLU A 27 4.66 8.75 -49.71
C GLU A 27 3.64 7.70 -49.26
N LEU A 28 3.69 7.29 -47.98
CA LEU A 28 2.72 6.35 -47.43
C LEU A 28 1.30 6.92 -47.46
N ALA A 29 1.12 8.20 -47.10
CA ALA A 29 -0.17 8.84 -47.16
C ALA A 29 -0.76 8.80 -48.58
N ARG A 30 0.06 9.13 -49.59
CA ARG A 30 -0.35 9.06 -51.00
C ARG A 30 -0.74 7.64 -51.43
N ARG A 31 0.08 6.61 -51.09
CA ARG A 31 -0.21 5.20 -51.44
C ARG A 31 -1.46 4.67 -50.75
N ALA A 32 -1.71 5.06 -49.49
CA ALA A 32 -2.88 4.63 -48.75
C ALA A 32 -4.15 5.49 -49.01
N GLY A 33 -4.05 6.53 -49.86
CA GLY A 33 -5.17 7.44 -50.14
C GLY A 33 -5.61 8.23 -48.89
N LEU A 34 -4.65 8.72 -48.12
CA LEU A 34 -4.84 9.49 -46.91
C LEU A 34 -4.22 10.88 -47.02
N SER A 35 -4.71 11.84 -46.23
CA SER A 35 -3.96 13.08 -46.00
C SER A 35 -2.76 12.82 -45.10
N ARG A 36 -1.68 13.60 -45.28
CA ARG A 36 -0.51 13.52 -44.38
C ARG A 36 -0.86 13.74 -42.91
N GLN A 37 -1.84 14.63 -42.65
CA GLN A 37 -2.33 14.90 -41.28
C GLN A 37 -3.06 13.69 -40.67
N ALA A 38 -3.88 12.99 -41.46
CA ALA A 38 -4.56 11.78 -41.02
C ALA A 38 -3.58 10.67 -40.70
N LEU A 39 -2.57 10.45 -41.59
CA LEU A 39 -1.50 9.47 -41.30
C LEU A 39 -0.70 9.84 -40.06
N SER A 40 -0.33 11.11 -39.88
CA SER A 40 0.38 11.58 -38.70
C SER A 40 -0.43 11.35 -37.42
N ALA A 41 -1.76 11.55 -37.44
CA ALA A 41 -2.62 11.28 -36.31
C ALA A 41 -2.73 9.78 -35.98
N ILE A 42 -2.72 8.92 -37.00
CA ILE A 42 -2.69 7.46 -36.85
C ILE A 42 -1.34 7.04 -36.23
N GLU A 43 -0.21 7.44 -36.83
CA GLU A 43 1.14 7.10 -36.32
C GLU A 43 1.38 7.58 -34.87
N ALA A 44 0.78 8.70 -34.50
CA ALA A 44 0.84 9.24 -33.15
C ALA A 44 -0.17 8.59 -32.16
N GLY A 45 -0.92 7.58 -32.58
CA GLY A 45 -1.95 6.93 -31.77
C GLY A 45 -3.13 7.82 -31.38
N ARG A 46 -3.25 9.01 -31.95
CA ARG A 46 -4.34 9.95 -31.67
C ARG A 46 -5.66 9.58 -32.35
N TYR A 47 -5.60 8.71 -33.35
CA TYR A 47 -6.74 8.25 -34.11
C TYR A 47 -6.56 6.80 -34.53
N LEU A 48 -7.56 5.96 -34.27
CA LEU A 48 -7.62 4.59 -34.77
C LEU A 48 -8.31 4.59 -36.14
N PRO A 49 -7.65 4.05 -37.19
CA PRO A 49 -8.25 4.00 -38.51
C PRO A 49 -9.45 3.03 -38.52
N ASN A 50 -10.41 3.28 -39.38
CA ASN A 50 -11.44 2.29 -39.70
C ASN A 50 -10.81 1.13 -40.50
N VAL A 51 -11.57 0.02 -40.65
CA VAL A 51 -11.08 -1.20 -41.31
C VAL A 51 -10.60 -0.93 -42.74
N ALA A 52 -11.30 -0.09 -43.50
CA ALA A 52 -10.94 0.23 -44.88
C ALA A 52 -9.61 0.99 -44.99
N VAL A 53 -9.33 1.89 -44.03
CA VAL A 53 -8.06 2.63 -43.94
C VAL A 53 -6.95 1.70 -43.49
N ALA A 54 -7.21 0.83 -42.50
CA ALA A 54 -6.23 -0.14 -42.02
C ALA A 54 -5.79 -1.12 -43.14
N LEU A 55 -6.72 -1.61 -43.92
CA LEU A 55 -6.42 -2.47 -45.05
C LEU A 55 -5.56 -1.76 -46.13
N ARG A 56 -5.86 -0.49 -46.44
CA ARG A 56 -5.05 0.29 -47.41
C ARG A 56 -3.64 0.56 -46.88
N LEU A 57 -3.48 0.83 -45.61
CA LEU A 57 -2.17 0.97 -45.00
C LEU A 57 -1.37 -0.33 -45.06
N ALA A 58 -1.99 -1.46 -44.74
CA ALA A 58 -1.37 -2.78 -44.82
C ALA A 58 -0.93 -3.12 -46.27
N GLN A 59 -1.80 -2.85 -47.25
CA GLN A 59 -1.45 -3.01 -48.68
C GLN A 59 -0.26 -2.10 -49.08
N ALA A 60 -0.31 -0.83 -48.71
CA ALA A 60 0.74 0.14 -49.05
C ALA A 60 2.10 -0.21 -48.44
N LEU A 61 2.11 -0.91 -47.30
CA LEU A 61 3.31 -1.37 -46.58
C LEU A 61 3.64 -2.86 -46.83
N SER A 62 2.87 -3.54 -47.68
CA SER A 62 3.03 -4.97 -48.01
C SER A 62 3.15 -5.86 -46.76
N CYS A 63 2.31 -5.61 -45.77
CA CYS A 63 2.23 -6.36 -44.52
C CYS A 63 0.79 -6.68 -44.15
N ARG A 64 0.56 -7.42 -43.09
CA ARG A 64 -0.78 -7.71 -42.59
C ARG A 64 -1.29 -6.56 -41.71
N VAL A 65 -2.62 -6.43 -41.54
CA VAL A 65 -3.24 -5.44 -40.68
C VAL A 65 -2.80 -5.67 -39.20
N GLU A 66 -2.66 -6.94 -38.80
CA GLU A 66 -2.25 -7.34 -37.50
C GLU A 66 -0.78 -6.96 -37.17
N ASP A 67 0.08 -6.81 -38.21
CA ASP A 67 1.44 -6.31 -38.06
C ASP A 67 1.46 -4.82 -37.74
N LEU A 68 0.52 -4.06 -38.30
CA LEU A 68 0.36 -2.61 -38.08
C LEU A 68 -0.40 -2.29 -36.80
N PHE A 69 -1.41 -3.08 -36.49
CA PHE A 69 -2.32 -2.90 -35.36
C PHE A 69 -2.43 -4.22 -34.61
N PRO A 70 -1.36 -4.60 -33.88
CA PRO A 70 -1.39 -5.85 -33.14
C PRO A 70 -2.56 -5.84 -32.15
N ALA A 71 -3.30 -6.94 -32.13
CA ALA A 71 -4.30 -7.12 -31.08
C ALA A 71 -3.59 -7.02 -29.73
N PRO A 72 -4.17 -6.30 -28.76
CA PRO A 72 -3.58 -6.31 -27.42
C PRO A 72 -3.41 -7.76 -27.01
N PRO A 73 -2.25 -8.14 -26.46
CA PRO A 73 -2.02 -9.53 -26.04
C PRO A 73 -3.17 -9.94 -25.14
N ALA A 74 -3.73 -11.13 -25.40
CA ALA A 74 -4.80 -11.67 -24.57
C ALA A 74 -4.37 -11.55 -23.11
N ALA A 75 -5.19 -10.91 -22.27
CA ALA A 75 -4.82 -10.62 -20.88
C ALA A 75 -4.41 -11.95 -20.22
N GLN A 76 -3.15 -12.05 -19.81
CA GLN A 76 -2.64 -13.22 -19.12
C GLN A 76 -3.47 -13.43 -17.86
N ILE A 77 -4.12 -14.57 -17.73
CA ILE A 77 -4.89 -14.92 -16.54
C ILE A 77 -3.98 -15.73 -15.63
N LEU A 78 -3.76 -15.22 -14.43
CA LEU A 78 -2.99 -15.88 -13.38
C LEU A 78 -3.91 -16.35 -12.25
N GLU A 79 -3.58 -17.46 -11.62
CA GLU A 79 -4.19 -17.88 -10.37
C GLU A 79 -3.33 -17.38 -9.21
N ALA A 80 -3.93 -16.61 -8.29
CA ALA A 80 -3.26 -16.03 -7.14
C ALA A 80 -3.95 -16.44 -5.84
N GLU A 81 -3.21 -16.52 -4.75
CA GLU A 81 -3.75 -16.76 -3.42
C GLU A 81 -4.42 -15.49 -2.88
N TRP A 82 -5.55 -15.69 -2.18
CA TRP A 82 -6.34 -14.64 -1.58
C TRP A 82 -6.32 -14.77 -0.05
N PRO A 83 -5.33 -14.15 0.63
CA PRO A 83 -5.10 -14.37 2.07
C PRO A 83 -6.14 -13.68 2.97
N LEU A 84 -6.91 -12.73 2.44
CA LEU A 84 -7.92 -12.04 3.23
C LEU A 84 -9.18 -12.90 3.35
N PRO A 85 -9.79 -12.97 4.54
CA PRO A 85 -11.08 -13.61 4.67
C PRO A 85 -12.06 -12.88 3.74
N VAL A 86 -12.51 -13.57 2.72
CA VAL A 86 -13.60 -13.08 1.85
C VAL A 86 -14.78 -12.88 2.77
N ARG A 87 -15.10 -11.63 3.12
CA ARG A 87 -16.39 -11.32 3.75
C ARG A 87 -17.46 -11.92 2.82
N ARG A 88 -18.40 -12.64 3.39
CA ARG A 88 -19.52 -13.22 2.62
C ARG A 88 -20.10 -12.14 1.70
N GLY A 89 -19.81 -12.24 0.40
CA GLY A 89 -20.10 -11.25 -0.63
C GLY A 89 -18.93 -11.11 -1.58
N GLN A 90 -19.19 -10.75 -2.83
CA GLN A 90 -18.11 -10.42 -3.78
C GLN A 90 -17.34 -9.22 -3.25
N PRO A 91 -16.01 -9.14 -3.49
CA PRO A 91 -15.23 -7.97 -3.11
C PRO A 91 -15.87 -6.73 -3.77
N ALA A 92 -15.95 -5.63 -3.01
CA ALA A 92 -16.54 -4.38 -3.46
C ALA A 92 -15.81 -3.79 -4.71
N THR A 93 -14.63 -4.31 -5.02
CA THR A 93 -13.86 -3.92 -6.20
C THR A 93 -13.28 -5.15 -6.89
N ARG A 94 -13.22 -5.09 -8.24
CA ARG A 94 -12.49 -6.08 -9.04
C ARG A 94 -11.01 -5.76 -9.17
N ARG A 95 -10.55 -4.60 -8.68
CA ARG A 95 -9.16 -4.15 -8.76
C ARG A 95 -8.31 -4.86 -7.70
N VAL A 96 -7.19 -5.42 -8.14
CA VAL A 96 -6.26 -6.12 -7.24
C VAL A 96 -4.83 -5.66 -7.43
N GLY A 97 -4.09 -5.66 -6.32
CA GLY A 97 -2.65 -5.64 -6.32
C GLY A 97 -2.11 -7.07 -6.28
N LEU A 98 -0.92 -7.28 -6.84
CA LEU A 98 -0.24 -8.57 -6.94
C LEU A 98 1.23 -8.43 -6.54
N ALA A 99 1.76 -9.44 -5.83
CA ALA A 99 3.19 -9.62 -5.60
C ALA A 99 3.53 -11.09 -5.46
N ARG A 100 4.75 -11.46 -5.81
CA ARG A 100 5.27 -12.81 -5.59
C ARG A 100 6.06 -12.83 -4.28
N VAL A 101 5.56 -13.58 -3.30
CA VAL A 101 6.19 -13.77 -1.99
C VAL A 101 6.75 -15.20 -1.93
N GLY A 102 8.05 -15.34 -2.14
CA GLY A 102 8.65 -16.64 -2.44
C GLY A 102 8.02 -17.24 -3.72
N GLU A 103 7.63 -18.51 -3.67
CA GLU A 103 6.96 -19.18 -4.80
C GLU A 103 5.47 -18.82 -4.95
N ARG A 104 4.90 -18.06 -4.03
CA ARG A 104 3.47 -17.79 -3.95
C ARG A 104 3.12 -16.46 -4.62
N LEU A 105 2.11 -16.46 -5.50
CA LEU A 105 1.53 -15.23 -6.03
C LEU A 105 0.39 -14.78 -5.11
N ILE A 106 0.55 -13.66 -4.45
CA ILE A 106 -0.41 -13.11 -3.49
C ILE A 106 -1.21 -11.99 -4.16
N ALA A 107 -2.54 -12.05 -4.03
CA ALA A 107 -3.46 -11.01 -4.47
C ALA A 107 -4.17 -10.38 -3.28
N TRP A 108 -4.39 -9.07 -3.33
CA TRP A 108 -5.20 -8.34 -2.34
C TRP A 108 -6.08 -7.29 -3.02
N PRO A 109 -7.27 -7.00 -2.46
CA PRO A 109 -8.18 -6.01 -3.05
C PRO A 109 -7.62 -4.59 -2.88
N LEU A 110 -7.73 -3.78 -3.93
CA LEU A 110 -7.51 -2.34 -3.87
C LEU A 110 -8.84 -1.67 -3.58
N GLN A 111 -9.21 -1.61 -2.31
CA GLN A 111 -10.49 -1.09 -1.82
C GLN A 111 -10.27 0.01 -0.78
N GLU A 112 -11.35 0.69 -0.40
CA GLU A 112 -11.35 1.79 0.56
C GLU A 112 -10.51 2.98 0.07
N ALA A 113 -10.15 3.91 0.95
CA ALA A 113 -9.34 5.08 0.58
C ALA A 113 -7.99 4.69 -0.05
N TRP A 114 -7.38 3.62 0.43
CA TRP A 114 -6.09 3.12 -0.06
C TRP A 114 -6.14 2.61 -1.51
N GLY A 115 -7.30 2.14 -1.95
CA GLY A 115 -7.49 1.69 -3.32
C GLY A 115 -7.31 2.79 -4.37
N PHE A 116 -7.45 4.06 -4.00
CA PHE A 116 -7.25 5.19 -4.91
C PHE A 116 -5.77 5.57 -5.08
N HIS A 117 -4.90 5.18 -4.15
CA HIS A 117 -3.48 5.56 -4.18
C HIS A 117 -2.60 4.62 -5.02
N ALA A 118 -3.16 3.54 -5.55
CA ALA A 118 -2.38 2.57 -6.32
C ALA A 118 -3.10 2.15 -7.62
N PRO A 119 -2.39 2.09 -8.75
CA PRO A 119 -2.91 1.44 -9.95
C PRO A 119 -3.08 -0.07 -9.68
N ALA A 120 -4.09 -0.68 -10.31
CA ALA A 120 -4.31 -2.10 -10.25
C ALA A 120 -3.23 -2.86 -11.05
N ASP A 121 -2.74 -3.96 -10.49
CA ASP A 121 -1.88 -4.90 -11.22
C ASP A 121 -2.73 -5.85 -12.09
N GLY A 122 -4.00 -6.03 -11.74
CA GLY A 122 -4.95 -6.83 -12.49
C GLY A 122 -6.39 -6.66 -12.04
N PHE A 123 -7.27 -7.35 -12.72
CA PHE A 123 -8.70 -7.37 -12.41
C PHE A 123 -9.17 -8.80 -12.16
N LEU A 124 -9.99 -8.99 -11.11
CA LEU A 124 -10.63 -10.27 -10.84
C LEU A 124 -11.49 -10.69 -12.03
N VAL A 125 -11.35 -11.96 -12.42
CA VAL A 125 -12.22 -12.64 -13.39
C VAL A 125 -12.94 -13.79 -12.71
N GLU A 126 -14.04 -14.26 -13.28
CA GLU A 126 -14.84 -15.35 -12.74
C GLU A 126 -14.05 -16.67 -12.66
N GLY A 127 -14.46 -17.58 -11.77
CA GLY A 127 -13.94 -18.93 -11.68
C GLY A 127 -12.70 -19.08 -10.78
N GLY A 128 -12.73 -18.58 -9.55
CA GLY A 128 -11.73 -18.89 -8.51
C GLY A 128 -12.12 -20.12 -7.68
N ARG A 129 -11.13 -20.71 -6.97
CA ARG A 129 -11.33 -21.74 -5.95
C ARG A 129 -11.32 -21.11 -4.55
N PRO A 130 -11.82 -21.77 -3.50
CA PRO A 130 -11.69 -21.28 -2.13
C PRO A 130 -10.23 -20.93 -1.79
N GLY A 131 -9.98 -19.70 -1.32
CA GLY A 131 -8.65 -19.20 -1.01
C GLY A 131 -7.78 -18.80 -2.22
N ARG A 132 -8.29 -18.92 -3.46
CA ARG A 132 -7.61 -18.51 -4.69
C ARG A 132 -8.52 -17.72 -5.61
N VAL A 133 -7.93 -16.78 -6.35
CA VAL A 133 -8.64 -15.92 -7.32
C VAL A 133 -7.95 -16.00 -8.67
N ARG A 134 -8.72 -15.80 -9.74
CA ARG A 134 -8.19 -15.63 -11.09
C ARG A 134 -8.12 -14.15 -11.41
N VAL A 135 -6.99 -13.73 -11.93
CA VAL A 135 -6.68 -12.31 -12.20
C VAL A 135 -6.23 -12.13 -13.64
N ALA A 136 -6.94 -11.31 -14.37
CA ALA A 136 -6.47 -10.80 -15.66
C ALA A 136 -5.41 -9.74 -15.43
N LEU A 137 -4.15 -10.07 -15.72
CA LEU A 137 -2.98 -9.24 -15.48
C LEU A 137 -2.98 -8.00 -16.37
N ARG A 138 -2.55 -6.86 -15.82
CA ARG A 138 -2.47 -5.55 -16.51
C ARG A 138 -1.07 -4.94 -16.49
N VAL A 139 -0.14 -5.59 -15.83
CA VAL A 139 1.27 -5.18 -15.73
C VAL A 139 2.17 -6.29 -16.27
N PRO A 140 3.38 -5.99 -16.73
CA PRO A 140 4.36 -7.03 -17.08
C PRO A 140 4.64 -7.97 -15.90
N PRO A 141 4.68 -9.30 -16.10
CA PRO A 141 4.91 -10.27 -15.02
C PRO A 141 6.18 -9.99 -14.20
N ALA A 142 7.25 -9.50 -14.84
CA ALA A 142 8.50 -9.17 -14.18
C ALA A 142 8.37 -8.11 -13.06
N ILE A 143 7.33 -7.28 -13.11
CA ILE A 143 7.04 -6.31 -12.04
C ILE A 143 6.63 -7.01 -10.74
N LEU A 144 5.97 -8.16 -10.82
CA LEU A 144 5.49 -8.91 -9.66
C LEU A 144 6.66 -9.44 -8.82
N GLU A 145 7.75 -9.83 -9.48
CA GLU A 145 9.00 -10.29 -8.84
C GLU A 145 9.77 -9.15 -8.13
N ARG A 146 9.57 -7.92 -8.59
CA ARG A 146 10.23 -6.71 -8.07
C ARG A 146 9.32 -5.92 -7.13
N THR A 147 8.22 -6.51 -6.68
CA THR A 147 7.25 -5.88 -5.79
C THR A 147 7.40 -6.44 -4.38
N LEU A 148 7.83 -5.61 -3.45
CA LEU A 148 7.79 -5.89 -2.02
C LEU A 148 6.39 -5.62 -1.48
N LEU A 149 5.90 -6.52 -0.63
CA LEU A 149 4.62 -6.42 0.06
C LEU A 149 4.87 -6.21 1.55
N ILE A 150 4.41 -5.09 2.08
CA ILE A 150 4.54 -4.76 3.50
C ILE A 150 3.17 -4.55 4.15
N GLY A 151 2.93 -5.22 5.28
CA GLY A 151 1.76 -4.99 6.13
C GLY A 151 2.13 -4.13 7.34
N GLY A 152 1.26 -3.21 7.74
CA GLY A 152 1.49 -2.39 8.92
C GLY A 152 0.53 -1.20 9.03
N CYS A 153 0.56 -0.52 10.19
CA CYS A 153 -0.35 0.59 10.47
C CYS A 153 0.33 1.98 10.46
N ASN A 154 1.64 2.06 10.15
CA ASN A 154 2.36 3.33 10.10
C ASN A 154 2.16 3.99 8.73
N PRO A 155 1.57 5.22 8.65
CA PRO A 155 1.39 5.93 7.38
C PRO A 155 2.71 6.26 6.68
N ALA A 156 3.83 6.37 7.39
CA ALA A 156 5.15 6.58 6.80
C ALA A 156 5.61 5.44 5.87
N LEU A 157 4.94 4.28 5.88
CA LEU A 157 5.18 3.22 4.91
C LEU A 157 4.79 3.63 3.47
N ALA A 158 3.79 4.51 3.32
CA ALA A 158 3.46 5.10 2.02
C ALA A 158 4.56 6.05 1.54
N LEU A 159 5.13 6.85 2.46
CA LEU A 159 6.26 7.72 2.16
C LEU A 159 7.50 6.92 1.76
N LEU A 160 7.83 5.86 2.53
CA LEU A 160 8.92 4.94 2.20
C LEU A 160 8.74 4.31 0.81
N ALA A 161 7.51 3.97 0.42
CA ALA A 161 7.20 3.45 -0.90
C ALA A 161 7.42 4.49 -2.02
N ALA A 162 7.13 5.76 -1.76
CA ALA A 162 7.37 6.86 -2.70
C ALA A 162 8.87 7.08 -2.91
N HIS A 163 9.65 7.16 -1.83
CA HIS A 163 11.11 7.30 -1.90
C HIS A 163 11.79 6.11 -2.58
N LEU A 164 11.33 4.88 -2.30
CA LEU A 164 11.87 3.69 -2.99
C LEU A 164 11.68 3.80 -4.50
N ARG A 165 10.47 4.14 -4.95
CA ARG A 165 10.18 4.28 -6.39
C ARG A 165 10.96 5.39 -7.06
N GLU A 166 11.23 6.49 -6.35
CA GLU A 166 12.00 7.61 -6.88
C GLU A 166 13.48 7.25 -7.06
N ARG A 167 14.07 6.56 -6.09
CA ARG A 167 15.49 6.22 -6.10
C ARG A 167 15.80 4.94 -6.87
N PHE A 168 14.89 3.95 -6.83
CA PHE A 168 15.02 2.64 -7.46
C PHE A 168 13.72 2.30 -8.21
N PRO A 169 13.50 2.92 -9.39
CA PRO A 169 12.23 2.81 -10.13
C PRO A 169 11.89 1.38 -10.59
N GLU A 170 12.86 0.48 -10.62
CA GLU A 170 12.67 -0.94 -10.92
C GLU A 170 11.97 -1.71 -9.79
N TYR A 171 12.01 -1.21 -8.53
CA TYR A 171 11.36 -1.85 -7.39
C TYR A 171 10.10 -1.11 -6.97
N ARG A 172 9.15 -1.86 -6.44
CA ARG A 172 7.91 -1.32 -5.89
C ARG A 172 7.72 -1.81 -4.46
N LEU A 173 7.30 -0.91 -3.57
CA LEU A 173 6.76 -1.26 -2.27
C LEU A 173 5.25 -1.06 -2.28
N ARG A 174 4.50 -2.11 -1.93
CA ARG A 174 3.06 -2.08 -1.77
C ARG A 174 2.73 -2.20 -0.30
N TRP A 175 2.17 -1.15 0.26
CA TRP A 175 1.72 -1.13 1.64
C TRP A 175 0.27 -1.59 1.74
N ILE A 176 0.02 -2.56 2.65
CA ILE A 176 -1.31 -3.03 3.02
C ILE A 176 -1.57 -2.56 4.46
N PRO A 177 -2.49 -1.61 4.66
CA PRO A 177 -2.85 -1.16 6.00
C PRO A 177 -3.46 -2.29 6.81
N MET A 178 -2.84 -2.58 7.94
CA MET A 178 -3.32 -3.56 8.93
C MET A 178 -2.65 -3.32 10.28
N ASN A 179 -3.27 -3.78 11.36
CA ASN A 179 -2.65 -3.65 12.67
C ASN A 179 -1.41 -4.54 12.82
N SER A 180 -0.57 -4.21 13.79
CA SER A 180 0.72 -4.88 14.02
C SER A 180 0.61 -6.38 14.23
N ARG A 181 -0.41 -6.86 14.94
CA ARG A 181 -0.63 -8.31 15.15
C ARG A 181 -1.00 -9.01 13.84
N ALA A 182 -1.91 -8.42 13.07
CA ALA A 182 -2.32 -8.96 11.77
C ALA A 182 -1.14 -9.02 10.79
N ALA A 183 -0.29 -7.98 10.79
CA ALA A 183 0.91 -7.94 9.95
C ALA A 183 1.89 -9.07 10.30
N LEU A 184 2.21 -9.29 11.59
CA LEU A 184 3.07 -10.39 12.00
C LEU A 184 2.46 -11.75 11.69
N GLN A 185 1.15 -11.92 11.86
CA GLN A 185 0.46 -13.17 11.51
C GLN A 185 0.46 -13.43 9.99
N ALA A 186 0.26 -12.40 9.17
CA ALA A 186 0.35 -12.52 7.73
C ALA A 186 1.78 -12.87 7.27
N LEU A 187 2.79 -12.26 7.91
CA LEU A 187 4.19 -12.61 7.70
C LEU A 187 4.46 -14.07 8.06
N ALA A 188 3.92 -14.53 9.21
CA ALA A 188 4.04 -15.93 9.65
C ALA A 188 3.41 -16.92 8.66
N ARG A 189 2.38 -16.53 7.91
CA ARG A 189 1.77 -17.35 6.86
C ARG A 189 2.46 -17.24 5.50
N GLY A 190 3.52 -16.42 5.38
CA GLY A 190 4.22 -16.17 4.11
C GLY A 190 3.38 -15.37 3.10
N GLU A 191 2.55 -14.46 3.58
CA GLU A 191 1.68 -13.59 2.76
C GLU A 191 2.29 -12.20 2.53
N LEU A 192 3.39 -11.88 3.22
CA LEU A 192 4.10 -10.61 3.16
C LEU A 192 5.61 -10.86 3.06
N HIS A 193 6.33 -9.89 2.49
CA HIS A 193 7.79 -9.83 2.59
C HIS A 193 8.24 -9.19 3.90
N ILE A 194 7.46 -8.22 4.40
CA ILE A 194 7.83 -7.40 5.56
C ILE A 194 6.59 -7.14 6.40
N ALA A 195 6.71 -7.22 7.71
CA ALA A 195 5.68 -6.76 8.64
C ALA A 195 6.17 -5.56 9.46
N GLY A 196 5.39 -4.48 9.46
CA GLY A 196 5.60 -3.34 10.34
C GLY A 196 4.88 -3.54 11.67
N THR A 197 5.54 -3.29 12.79
CA THR A 197 4.99 -3.55 14.12
C THR A 197 5.42 -2.55 15.18
N HIS A 198 4.51 -2.24 16.10
CA HIS A 198 4.75 -1.54 17.36
C HIS A 198 3.96 -2.22 18.51
N LEU A 199 4.04 -3.56 18.59
CA LEU A 199 3.42 -4.35 19.66
C LEU A 199 4.27 -4.33 20.95
N ALA A 200 4.75 -3.16 21.32
CA ALA A 200 5.55 -2.97 22.51
C ALA A 200 4.92 -3.63 23.74
N ASP A 201 5.75 -4.30 24.55
CA ASP A 201 5.33 -4.83 25.83
C ASP A 201 5.61 -3.78 26.92
N PRO A 202 4.56 -3.10 27.43
CA PRO A 202 4.76 -2.04 28.41
C PRO A 202 5.33 -2.52 29.73
N VAL A 203 5.22 -3.81 30.04
CA VAL A 203 5.77 -4.42 31.25
C VAL A 203 7.26 -4.76 31.07
N ARG A 204 7.68 -5.03 29.83
CA ARG A 204 9.05 -5.45 29.47
C ARG A 204 9.82 -4.36 28.70
N GLY A 205 9.64 -3.10 29.08
CA GLY A 205 10.46 -2.01 28.55
C GLY A 205 10.07 -1.51 27.17
N MET A 206 8.81 -1.64 26.76
CA MET A 206 8.30 -1.14 25.46
C MET A 206 9.00 -1.79 24.26
N ASP A 207 9.39 -3.05 24.37
CA ASP A 207 10.07 -3.79 23.31
C ASP A 207 9.09 -4.64 22.47
N ASN A 208 9.31 -4.67 21.16
CA ASN A 208 8.53 -5.46 20.19
C ASN A 208 8.98 -6.95 20.15
N LEU A 209 10.22 -7.25 20.50
CA LEU A 209 10.83 -8.57 20.36
C LEU A 209 10.03 -9.72 21.01
N PRO A 210 9.46 -9.56 22.23
CA PRO A 210 8.66 -10.62 22.83
C PRO A 210 7.42 -11.02 21.99
N ALA A 211 6.76 -10.03 21.37
CA ALA A 211 5.62 -10.30 20.53
C ALA A 211 6.04 -10.95 19.19
N ILE A 212 7.16 -10.49 18.62
CA ILE A 212 7.74 -11.03 17.39
C ILE A 212 8.12 -12.50 17.59
N ARG A 213 8.92 -12.81 18.63
CA ARG A 213 9.31 -14.19 18.96
C ARG A 213 8.13 -15.13 19.12
N ARG A 214 7.09 -14.68 19.84
CA ARG A 214 5.90 -15.50 20.07
C ARG A 214 5.09 -15.78 18.80
N ILE A 215 4.96 -14.81 17.90
CA ILE A 215 4.12 -14.95 16.70
C ILE A 215 4.87 -15.64 15.57
N LEU A 216 6.19 -15.41 15.49
CA LEU A 216 7.06 -15.94 14.43
C LEU A 216 7.94 -17.10 14.93
N ALA A 217 7.54 -17.79 16.00
CA ALA A 217 8.29 -18.89 16.53
C ALA A 217 8.75 -19.87 15.44
N GLY A 218 10.05 -20.20 15.42
CA GLY A 218 10.63 -21.08 14.41
C GLY A 218 10.93 -20.44 13.06
N ARG A 219 10.86 -19.10 12.92
CA ARG A 219 11.15 -18.39 11.68
C ARG A 219 12.30 -17.40 11.88
N PRO A 220 13.44 -17.57 11.19
CA PRO A 220 14.54 -16.62 11.25
C PRO A 220 14.12 -15.27 10.65
N VAL A 221 14.27 -14.20 11.42
CA VAL A 221 13.91 -12.84 10.99
C VAL A 221 14.94 -11.81 11.46
N ALA A 222 15.17 -10.80 10.64
CA ALA A 222 15.83 -9.56 11.03
C ALA A 222 14.77 -8.53 11.44
N VAL A 223 15.09 -7.74 12.44
CA VAL A 223 14.25 -6.65 12.98
C VAL A 223 15.00 -5.34 12.79
N VAL A 224 14.46 -4.42 12.00
CA VAL A 224 15.06 -3.14 11.66
C VAL A 224 14.12 -2.02 12.07
N THR A 225 14.64 -0.98 12.70
CA THR A 225 13.81 0.17 13.12
C THR A 225 13.44 1.05 11.92
N LEU A 226 12.16 1.44 11.82
CA LEU A 226 11.73 2.51 10.91
C LEU A 226 11.90 3.86 11.59
N ALA A 227 11.34 4.05 12.78
CA ALA A 227 11.43 5.26 13.60
C ALA A 227 10.92 5.00 15.01
N ARG A 228 11.16 5.96 15.94
CA ARG A 228 10.43 6.05 17.20
C ARG A 228 9.32 7.09 17.06
N TRP A 229 8.31 6.97 17.87
CA TRP A 229 7.22 7.93 18.00
C TRP A 229 6.61 7.93 19.39
N VAL A 230 5.76 8.93 19.68
CA VAL A 230 4.99 8.96 20.93
C VAL A 230 3.60 8.41 20.67
N GLU A 231 3.20 7.42 21.46
CA GLU A 231 1.85 6.88 21.54
C GLU A 231 1.04 7.69 22.54
N GLY A 232 -0.24 7.89 22.26
CA GLY A 232 -1.07 8.70 23.15
C GLY A 232 -2.57 8.64 22.83
N VAL A 233 -3.28 9.61 23.37
CA VAL A 233 -4.70 9.86 23.07
C VAL A 233 -4.78 11.12 22.23
N MET A 234 -5.37 10.99 21.05
CA MET A 234 -5.73 12.13 20.19
C MET A 234 -7.09 12.68 20.62
N VAL A 235 -7.22 13.99 20.60
CA VAL A 235 -8.47 14.71 20.87
C VAL A 235 -8.69 15.77 19.77
N PRO A 236 -9.92 16.21 19.50
CA PRO A 236 -10.18 17.26 18.53
C PRO A 236 -9.42 18.54 18.85
N ALA A 237 -9.11 19.35 17.82
CA ALA A 237 -8.47 20.64 17.97
C ALA A 237 -9.19 21.51 19.02
N GLY A 238 -8.40 22.17 19.89
CA GLY A 238 -8.92 22.96 21.00
C GLY A 238 -9.45 22.14 22.17
N ASN A 239 -9.40 20.81 22.12
CA ASN A 239 -9.80 19.90 23.21
C ASN A 239 -11.17 20.27 23.86
N PRO A 240 -12.27 20.33 23.09
CA PRO A 240 -13.56 20.76 23.61
C PRO A 240 -14.09 19.84 24.73
N GLY A 241 -13.64 18.56 24.72
CA GLY A 241 -13.92 17.60 25.77
C GLY A 241 -13.17 17.85 27.08
N ARG A 242 -12.23 18.81 27.12
CA ARG A 242 -11.37 19.10 28.28
C ARG A 242 -10.74 17.83 28.88
N ILE A 243 -10.12 17.02 28.01
CA ILE A 243 -9.47 15.77 28.37
C ILE A 243 -7.99 16.08 28.61
N HIS A 244 -7.57 16.11 29.88
CA HIS A 244 -6.22 16.42 30.31
C HIS A 244 -5.52 15.24 30.97
N HIS A 245 -6.32 14.31 31.53
CA HIS A 245 -5.86 13.11 32.21
C HIS A 245 -6.62 11.89 31.68
N LEU A 246 -6.08 10.68 31.91
CA LEU A 246 -6.73 9.45 31.43
C LEU A 246 -8.06 9.19 32.14
N GLN A 247 -8.21 9.65 33.40
CA GLN A 247 -9.44 9.58 34.16
C GLN A 247 -10.60 10.33 33.48
N ASP A 248 -10.28 11.40 32.76
CA ASP A 248 -11.28 12.19 32.02
C ASP A 248 -11.98 11.37 30.94
N LEU A 249 -11.31 10.35 30.39
CA LEU A 249 -11.87 9.48 29.37
C LEU A 249 -13.08 8.66 29.84
N ALA A 250 -13.23 8.47 31.16
CA ALA A 250 -14.34 7.72 31.75
C ALA A 250 -15.55 8.60 32.03
N ARG A 251 -15.50 9.92 31.76
CA ARG A 251 -16.63 10.83 32.00
C ARG A 251 -17.84 10.46 31.13
N PRO A 252 -19.05 10.39 31.72
CA PRO A 252 -20.27 10.18 30.96
C PRO A 252 -20.47 11.25 29.88
N GLY A 253 -21.03 10.85 28.74
CA GLY A 253 -21.32 11.75 27.62
C GLY A 253 -20.17 11.95 26.63
N LEU A 254 -18.95 11.53 26.93
CA LEU A 254 -17.88 11.47 25.95
C LEU A 254 -18.10 10.32 24.96
N ARG A 255 -17.52 10.44 23.78
CA ARG A 255 -17.50 9.42 22.72
C ARG A 255 -16.06 8.99 22.48
N VAL A 256 -15.65 7.88 23.08
CA VAL A 256 -14.29 7.36 22.95
C VAL A 256 -14.25 6.34 21.83
N LEU A 257 -13.52 6.65 20.75
CA LEU A 257 -13.28 5.73 19.65
C LEU A 257 -12.08 4.87 19.96
N LEU A 258 -12.27 3.57 20.12
CA LEU A 258 -11.19 2.63 20.37
C LEU A 258 -10.71 1.98 19.07
N ARG A 259 -9.48 1.45 19.08
CA ARG A 259 -8.90 0.68 18.00
C ARG A 259 -9.35 -0.78 18.05
N GLU A 260 -9.25 -1.44 16.93
CA GLU A 260 -9.48 -2.89 16.81
C GLU A 260 -8.53 -3.72 17.67
N SER A 261 -8.91 -4.98 17.90
CA SER A 261 -8.06 -5.94 18.61
C SER A 261 -6.76 -6.19 17.81
N GLY A 262 -5.61 -6.15 18.50
CA GLY A 262 -4.29 -6.33 17.90
C GLY A 262 -3.55 -5.03 17.57
N ALA A 263 -4.19 -3.86 17.74
CA ALA A 263 -3.53 -2.56 17.62
C ALA A 263 -2.62 -2.27 18.83
N GLY A 264 -1.36 -1.84 18.57
CA GLY A 264 -0.39 -1.52 19.62
C GLY A 264 -0.84 -0.38 20.51
N SER A 265 -1.31 0.73 19.93
CA SER A 265 -1.79 1.90 20.67
C SER A 265 -2.99 1.60 21.57
N GLN A 266 -3.90 0.69 21.15
CA GLN A 266 -4.99 0.23 22.02
C GLN A 266 -4.46 -0.52 23.24
N ARG A 267 -3.43 -1.32 23.05
CA ARG A 267 -2.79 -2.08 24.13
C ARG A 267 -2.12 -1.14 25.15
N ILE A 268 -1.42 -0.13 24.65
CA ILE A 268 -0.76 0.88 25.51
C ILE A 268 -1.79 1.69 26.28
N LEU A 269 -2.85 2.16 25.63
CA LEU A 269 -3.93 2.86 26.32
C LEU A 269 -4.55 2.00 27.42
N ALA A 270 -4.90 0.76 27.13
CA ALA A 270 -5.52 -0.14 28.12
C ALA A 270 -4.59 -0.44 29.31
N TRP A 271 -3.28 -0.53 29.08
CA TRP A 271 -2.29 -0.72 30.15
C TRP A 271 -2.16 0.53 31.03
N ARG A 272 -2.07 1.72 30.44
CA ARG A 272 -1.98 3.00 31.15
C ARG A 272 -3.22 3.25 32.00
N LEU A 273 -4.41 3.05 31.44
CA LEU A 273 -5.68 3.18 32.15
C LEU A 273 -5.71 2.32 33.44
N ARG A 274 -5.31 1.03 33.31
CA ARG A 274 -5.26 0.13 34.49
C ARG A 274 -4.28 0.62 35.55
N ARG A 275 -3.13 1.15 35.16
CA ARG A 275 -2.15 1.69 36.12
C ARG A 275 -2.63 2.94 36.85
N GLU A 276 -3.52 3.70 36.21
CA GLU A 276 -4.14 4.89 36.78
C GLU A 276 -5.50 4.60 37.45
N GLY A 277 -5.81 3.31 37.68
CA GLY A 277 -7.03 2.89 38.36
C GLY A 277 -8.31 3.00 37.52
N VAL A 278 -8.21 3.25 36.22
CA VAL A 278 -9.36 3.34 35.32
C VAL A 278 -9.55 2.01 34.58
N PRO A 279 -10.61 1.23 34.86
CA PRO A 279 -10.85 0.03 34.10
C PRO A 279 -11.22 0.39 32.65
N PRO A 280 -10.62 -0.26 31.63
CA PRO A 280 -10.94 0.04 30.23
C PRO A 280 -12.41 -0.12 29.88
N SER A 281 -13.16 -0.92 30.65
CA SER A 281 -14.62 -1.09 30.49
C SER A 281 -15.44 0.10 30.97
N ALA A 282 -14.85 1.03 31.74
CA ALA A 282 -15.54 2.25 32.18
C ALA A 282 -15.58 3.33 31.07
N LEU A 283 -14.81 3.16 29.99
CA LEU A 283 -14.83 4.13 28.91
C LEU A 283 -16.18 4.11 28.16
N PRO A 284 -16.78 5.29 27.87
CA PRO A 284 -17.97 5.40 27.03
C PRO A 284 -17.60 5.18 25.56
N ALA A 285 -17.20 3.94 25.26
CA ALA A 285 -16.65 3.56 23.97
C ALA A 285 -17.75 3.47 22.91
N LEU A 286 -17.45 4.00 21.72
CA LEU A 286 -18.28 3.82 20.53
C LEU A 286 -18.38 2.32 20.18
N ARG A 287 -19.49 1.92 19.56
CA ARG A 287 -19.74 0.50 19.19
C ARG A 287 -18.81 0.02 18.08
N TRP A 288 -18.37 0.91 17.19
CA TRP A 288 -17.42 0.59 16.13
C TRP A 288 -15.98 0.82 16.60
N ARG A 289 -15.04 0.22 15.89
CA ARG A 289 -13.61 0.27 16.18
C ARG A 289 -12.87 0.78 14.96
N ALA A 290 -11.94 1.70 15.16
CA ALA A 290 -11.07 2.18 14.09
C ALA A 290 -10.01 1.13 13.72
N ARG A 291 -9.74 1.00 12.42
CA ARG A 291 -8.78 0.03 11.87
C ARG A 291 -7.34 0.53 11.85
N ASP A 292 -7.16 1.86 11.77
CA ASP A 292 -5.83 2.50 11.76
C ASP A 292 -5.84 3.85 12.47
N HIS A 293 -4.70 4.51 12.54
CA HIS A 293 -4.55 5.80 13.20
C HIS A 293 -5.23 6.93 12.41
N LEU A 294 -5.28 6.84 11.08
CA LEU A 294 -5.90 7.86 10.22
C LEU A 294 -7.41 7.84 10.37
N GLU A 295 -8.03 6.67 10.52
CA GLU A 295 -9.47 6.55 10.78
C GLU A 295 -9.86 7.15 12.13
N VAL A 296 -9.02 7.00 13.17
CA VAL A 296 -9.22 7.70 14.45
C VAL A 296 -9.13 9.22 14.23
N ALA A 297 -8.09 9.69 13.56
CA ALA A 297 -7.89 11.12 13.31
C ALA A 297 -9.04 11.72 12.48
N ALA A 298 -9.48 11.05 11.43
CA ALA A 298 -10.61 11.49 10.60
C ALA A 298 -11.91 11.59 11.42
N ALA A 299 -12.19 10.60 12.30
CA ALA A 299 -13.36 10.64 13.17
C ALA A 299 -13.32 11.81 14.16
N LEU A 300 -12.15 12.12 14.72
CA LEU A 300 -11.96 13.28 15.62
C LEU A 300 -12.12 14.61 14.88
N THR A 301 -11.54 14.71 13.69
CA THR A 301 -11.69 15.90 12.83
C THR A 301 -13.16 16.15 12.45
N ALA A 302 -13.88 15.09 12.12
CA ALA A 302 -15.31 15.13 11.80
C ALA A 302 -16.23 15.26 13.04
N ARG A 303 -15.67 15.39 14.25
CA ARG A 303 -16.44 15.45 15.52
C ARG A 303 -17.35 14.25 15.76
N LEU A 304 -17.04 13.09 15.21
CA LEU A 304 -17.75 11.84 15.45
C LEU A 304 -17.30 11.16 16.76
N ALA A 305 -16.11 11.52 17.24
CA ALA A 305 -15.55 11.08 18.51
C ALA A 305 -14.90 12.26 19.23
N ASP A 306 -14.72 12.14 20.54
CA ASP A 306 -14.12 13.14 21.42
C ASP A 306 -12.71 12.76 21.86
N ALA A 307 -12.36 11.48 21.78
CA ALA A 307 -11.03 10.95 22.03
C ALA A 307 -10.80 9.61 21.34
N GLY A 308 -9.53 9.28 21.09
CA GLY A 308 -9.13 7.95 20.62
C GLY A 308 -7.62 7.74 20.64
N PRO A 309 -7.13 6.47 20.77
CA PRO A 309 -5.71 6.18 20.81
C PRO A 309 -5.06 6.41 19.44
N GLY A 310 -3.89 7.03 19.45
CA GLY A 310 -3.13 7.30 18.25
C GLY A 310 -1.66 7.59 18.52
N VAL A 311 -1.03 8.22 17.55
CA VAL A 311 0.40 8.56 17.57
C VAL A 311 0.59 10.03 17.24
N LEU A 312 1.62 10.63 17.82
CA LEU A 312 1.89 12.07 17.70
C LEU A 312 2.03 12.55 16.25
N PRO A 313 2.70 11.83 15.33
CA PRO A 313 2.79 12.28 13.94
C PRO A 313 1.43 12.45 13.27
N VAL A 314 0.50 11.54 13.52
CA VAL A 314 -0.86 11.62 12.96
C VAL A 314 -1.64 12.77 13.60
N ALA A 315 -1.52 12.96 14.91
CA ALA A 315 -2.15 14.10 15.59
C ALA A 315 -1.68 15.43 14.99
N ARG A 316 -0.38 15.58 14.72
CA ARG A 316 0.20 16.80 14.12
C ARG A 316 -0.31 17.08 12.72
N ILE A 317 -0.30 16.06 11.84
CA ILE A 317 -0.79 16.18 10.45
C ILE A 317 -2.27 16.62 10.42
N PHE A 318 -3.09 16.13 11.35
CA PHE A 318 -4.52 16.46 11.41
C PHE A 318 -4.84 17.67 12.30
N GLY A 319 -3.83 18.35 12.87
CA GLY A 319 -4.04 19.49 13.75
C GLY A 319 -4.82 19.16 15.03
N LEU A 320 -4.68 17.93 15.54
CA LEU A 320 -5.38 17.43 16.72
C LEU A 320 -4.60 17.72 18.00
N GLY A 321 -5.31 17.84 19.13
CA GLY A 321 -4.70 17.80 20.44
C GLY A 321 -4.21 16.37 20.77
N PHE A 322 -3.22 16.31 21.67
CA PHE A 322 -2.56 15.04 21.98
C PHE A 322 -2.16 14.93 23.46
N LEU A 323 -2.55 13.82 24.09
CA LEU A 323 -2.15 13.45 25.45
C LEU A 323 -1.14 12.30 25.35
N PRO A 324 0.17 12.53 25.65
CA PRO A 324 1.19 11.51 25.49
C PRO A 324 1.08 10.42 26.56
N LEU A 325 1.34 9.16 26.20
CA LEU A 325 1.30 8.00 27.08
C LEU A 325 2.63 7.29 27.21
N ALA A 326 3.32 7.05 26.09
CA ALA A 326 4.57 6.33 26.07
C ALA A 326 5.33 6.57 24.76
N GLU A 327 6.64 6.44 24.79
CA GLU A 327 7.44 6.30 23.58
C GLU A 327 7.44 4.84 23.12
N SER A 328 7.40 4.62 21.83
CA SER A 328 7.51 3.29 21.24
C SER A 328 8.33 3.32 19.94
N ARG A 329 8.86 2.15 19.60
CA ARG A 329 9.62 1.95 18.38
C ARG A 329 8.72 1.23 17.36
N TYR A 330 8.72 1.72 16.14
CA TYR A 330 8.11 1.02 15.01
C TYR A 330 9.18 0.26 14.24
N ASP A 331 9.07 -1.06 14.21
CA ASP A 331 10.04 -1.95 13.60
C ASP A 331 9.49 -2.60 12.33
N LEU A 332 10.38 -2.85 11.37
CA LEU A 332 10.18 -3.69 10.20
C LEU A 332 10.76 -5.07 10.51
N VAL A 333 9.92 -6.10 10.41
CA VAL A 333 10.28 -7.50 10.62
C VAL A 333 10.38 -8.16 9.26
N ILE A 334 11.57 -8.66 8.94
CA ILE A 334 11.95 -9.14 7.60
C ILE A 334 12.47 -10.57 7.75
N PRO A 335 11.84 -11.58 7.12
CA PRO A 335 12.39 -12.94 7.08
C PRO A 335 13.81 -12.95 6.50
N GLU A 336 14.72 -13.73 7.10
CA GLU A 336 16.11 -13.82 6.64
C GLU A 336 16.22 -14.23 5.15
N ALA A 337 15.28 -15.04 4.67
CA ALA A 337 15.20 -15.42 3.25
C ALA A 337 15.04 -14.22 2.30
N PHE A 338 14.46 -13.11 2.77
CA PHE A 338 14.29 -11.90 1.98
C PHE A 338 15.31 -10.80 2.29
N PHE A 339 15.99 -10.87 3.45
CA PHE A 339 16.82 -9.80 3.97
C PHE A 339 17.98 -9.39 3.04
N ARG A 340 18.51 -10.34 2.27
CA ARG A 340 19.60 -10.15 1.31
C ARG A 340 19.13 -10.01 -0.14
N THR A 341 17.83 -9.89 -0.38
CA THR A 341 17.34 -9.67 -1.75
C THR A 341 17.59 -8.23 -2.18
N PRO A 342 17.93 -7.98 -3.47
CA PRO A 342 18.24 -6.63 -3.94
C PRO A 342 17.13 -5.60 -3.67
N ALA A 343 15.85 -6.02 -3.73
CA ALA A 343 14.71 -5.15 -3.45
C ALA A 343 14.65 -4.73 -1.96
N VAL A 344 14.98 -5.64 -1.02
CA VAL A 344 15.02 -5.31 0.40
C VAL A 344 16.26 -4.48 0.73
N GLU A 345 17.42 -4.75 0.13
CA GLU A 345 18.61 -3.94 0.30
C GLU A 345 18.37 -2.50 -0.19
N ALA A 346 17.74 -2.32 -1.35
CA ALA A 346 17.33 -1.00 -1.84
C ALA A 346 16.36 -0.29 -0.86
N LEU A 347 15.40 -1.02 -0.30
CA LEU A 347 14.49 -0.48 0.72
C LEU A 347 15.23 -0.02 1.98
N LEU A 348 16.18 -0.80 2.48
CA LEU A 348 16.98 -0.48 3.66
C LEU A 348 17.92 0.71 3.40
N GLU A 349 18.44 0.85 2.19
CA GLU A 349 19.21 2.02 1.79
C GLU A 349 18.36 3.29 1.84
N VAL A 350 17.15 3.25 1.28
CA VAL A 350 16.19 4.37 1.35
C VAL A 350 15.84 4.70 2.79
N LEU A 351 15.51 3.69 3.60
CA LEU A 351 15.17 3.83 5.02
C LEU A 351 16.27 4.52 5.82
N SER A 352 17.53 4.24 5.49
CA SER A 352 18.72 4.80 6.15
C SER A 352 19.14 6.14 5.55
N SER A 353 18.51 6.59 4.46
CA SER A 353 18.92 7.81 3.75
C SER A 353 18.63 9.07 4.57
N ARG A 354 19.50 10.08 4.41
CA ARG A 354 19.33 11.39 5.03
C ARG A 354 17.99 12.03 4.62
N ARG A 355 17.66 11.97 3.32
CA ARG A 355 16.44 12.57 2.77
C ARG A 355 15.17 12.02 3.41
N PHE A 356 15.07 10.69 3.57
CA PHE A 356 13.92 10.06 4.22
C PHE A 356 13.79 10.44 5.70
N ARG A 357 14.93 10.51 6.42
CA ARG A 357 14.94 10.95 7.82
C ARG A 357 14.50 12.40 7.99
N GLU A 358 15.03 13.31 7.17
CA GLU A 358 14.65 14.74 7.18
C GLU A 358 13.14 14.93 6.93
N GLU A 359 12.56 14.13 6.04
CA GLU A 359 11.13 14.22 5.75
C GLU A 359 10.27 13.66 6.89
N LEU A 360 10.68 12.58 7.56
CA LEU A 360 10.02 12.09 8.78
C LEU A 360 10.10 13.13 9.92
N GLU A 361 11.23 13.79 10.06
CA GLU A 361 11.44 14.84 11.06
C GLU A 361 10.55 16.06 10.76
N ALA A 362 10.44 16.46 9.50
CA ALA A 362 9.60 17.56 9.05
C ALA A 362 8.09 17.31 9.27
N ILE A 363 7.62 16.08 9.21
CA ILE A 363 6.26 15.71 9.62
C ILE A 363 6.06 16.05 11.10
N GLY A 364 7.08 15.84 11.90
CA GLY A 364 7.08 16.04 13.35
C GLY A 364 6.41 14.91 14.13
N GLY A 365 6.95 14.65 15.32
CA GLY A 365 6.47 13.56 16.20
C GLY A 365 7.07 12.20 15.89
N PHE A 366 7.88 12.07 14.85
CA PHE A 366 8.84 10.97 14.68
C PHE A 366 10.21 11.35 15.25
N ASP A 367 10.91 10.35 15.80
CA ASP A 367 12.36 10.36 15.96
C ASP A 367 12.94 9.39 14.92
N PRO A 368 13.49 9.89 13.81
CA PRO A 368 14.07 9.07 12.75
C PRO A 368 15.53 8.68 13.02
N GLY A 369 16.12 9.11 14.14
CA GLY A 369 17.53 8.83 14.46
C GLY A 369 17.93 7.35 14.29
N PRO A 370 17.15 6.39 14.80
CA PRO A 370 17.45 4.97 14.66
C PRO A 370 16.96 4.34 13.33
N ALA A 371 16.47 5.10 12.35
CA ALA A 371 15.97 4.55 11.09
C ALA A 371 17.07 3.75 10.36
N GLY A 372 16.74 2.51 9.98
CA GLY A 372 17.67 1.58 9.36
C GLY A 372 18.54 0.78 10.34
N ALA A 373 18.48 1.06 11.65
CA ALA A 373 19.24 0.31 12.64
C ALA A 373 18.72 -1.12 12.80
N LEU A 374 19.61 -2.10 12.70
CA LEU A 374 19.32 -3.49 13.01
C LEU A 374 19.19 -3.65 14.53
N VAL A 375 18.00 -4.03 14.99
CA VAL A 375 17.69 -4.23 16.42
C VAL A 375 18.09 -5.62 16.88
N ALA A 376 17.75 -6.63 16.09
CA ALA A 376 18.02 -8.02 16.39
C ALA A 376 17.94 -8.89 15.13
N ARG A 377 18.66 -10.02 15.17
CA ARG A 377 18.36 -11.22 14.39
C ARG A 377 17.80 -12.26 15.33
N LEU A 378 16.61 -12.74 15.01
CA LEU A 378 15.97 -13.79 15.77
C LEU A 378 16.16 -15.08 15.00
N GLU A 379 16.94 -15.96 15.55
CA GLU A 379 17.13 -17.33 15.09
C GLU A 379 16.06 -18.22 15.74
N THR A 380 15.82 -19.37 15.16
CA THR A 380 14.83 -20.38 15.60
C THR A 380 15.17 -20.96 16.97
#